data_f3c8f21657afd44a5d0406bd93ff8b69
#
_entry.id   f3c8f21657afd44a5d0406bd93ff8b69
#
_cell.length_a   1.000
_cell.length_b   1.000
_cell.length_c   1.000
_cell.angle_alpha   90.00
_cell.angle_beta   90.00
_cell.angle_gamma   90.00
#
_symmetry.space_group_name_H-M   'P 1'
#
loop_
_entity.id
_entity.type
_entity.pdbx_description
1 polymer ?
#
loop_
_entity_poly.entity_id
_entity_poly.type
_entity_poly.pdbx_seq_one_letter_code
_entity_poly.pdbx_strand_id
1 'polypeptide(L)'
;MNFLVTGAAGFLGSALANTLVKSGHQVRGLDDLSTGDPARLSSAVLFTRGDVQDRPKLWTLLQDVDCVYHLAARVSVQESVLYPREYNQVNVGGTVSLMEAMRDVGVKRVVFISSGAVYGEQKDQPVSERAIPIPASPYAVSKLSAEYYVQTIGMLWKIETVVLRVFNAYGPGQPLPAAHAPVVARFLRQATGDGSLVVYNGGHQTRDYVYVDDVVEGMAAAAEAPGVDRRIINIGSGAETSVLNLADQIIRQTKHGEILKTPHEEGGVSRLCADLTLARQLLGYRPQYSLAEGLRLTVERDPRFQRVAVP
;
A
#
# COMPACT_ATOMS: atom_id res chain seq x y z
N MET A 1 14.59 -15.94 -8.49
CA MET A 1 13.75 -15.24 -9.49
C MET A 1 14.26 -13.83 -9.70
N ASN A 2 13.93 -13.25 -10.86
CA ASN A 2 14.22 -11.87 -11.23
C ASN A 2 12.93 -11.06 -11.16
N PHE A 3 12.89 -10.04 -10.33
CA PHE A 3 11.72 -9.20 -10.13
C PHE A 3 11.93 -7.78 -10.65
N LEU A 4 10.89 -7.17 -11.21
CA LEU A 4 10.77 -5.73 -11.35
C LEU A 4 9.77 -5.21 -10.33
N VAL A 5 10.19 -4.24 -9.51
CA VAL A 5 9.32 -3.52 -8.57
C VAL A 5 9.16 -2.09 -9.06
N THR A 6 7.97 -1.69 -9.48
CA THR A 6 7.65 -0.29 -9.81
C THR A 6 7.14 0.42 -8.56
N GLY A 7 7.44 1.69 -8.37
CA GLY A 7 7.22 2.37 -7.08
C GLY A 7 8.20 1.88 -6.00
N ALA A 8 9.39 1.45 -6.42
CA ALA A 8 10.36 0.76 -5.58
C ALA A 8 10.92 1.59 -4.44
N ALA A 9 11.06 2.91 -4.61
CA ALA A 9 11.54 3.83 -3.58
C ALA A 9 10.43 4.31 -2.62
N GLY A 10 9.18 3.92 -2.87
CA GLY A 10 8.03 4.20 -2.01
C GLY A 10 8.03 3.38 -0.71
N PHE A 11 7.01 3.60 0.13
CA PHE A 11 6.87 2.93 1.42
C PHE A 11 6.81 1.40 1.30
N LEU A 12 5.81 0.86 0.62
CA LEU A 12 5.66 -0.58 0.45
C LEU A 12 6.69 -1.15 -0.55
N GLY A 13 7.04 -0.38 -1.58
CA GLY A 13 7.98 -0.81 -2.61
C GLY A 13 9.37 -1.07 -2.05
N SER A 14 9.90 -0.18 -1.21
CA SER A 14 11.22 -0.35 -0.60
C SER A 14 11.26 -1.50 0.41
N ALA A 15 10.20 -1.66 1.20
CA ALA A 15 10.08 -2.79 2.12
C ALA A 15 10.07 -4.14 1.38
N LEU A 16 9.27 -4.23 0.31
CA LEU A 16 9.20 -5.42 -0.54
C LEU A 16 10.55 -5.70 -1.24
N ALA A 17 11.11 -4.70 -1.94
CA ALA A 17 12.35 -4.86 -2.68
C ALA A 17 13.50 -5.34 -1.78
N ASN A 18 13.62 -4.77 -0.59
CA ASN A 18 14.62 -5.17 0.39
C ASN A 18 14.39 -6.60 0.92
N THR A 19 13.14 -6.99 1.13
CA THR A 19 12.80 -8.36 1.56
C THR A 19 13.12 -9.38 0.47
N LEU A 20 12.78 -9.12 -0.78
CA LEU A 20 13.07 -10.00 -1.91
C LEU A 20 14.59 -10.20 -2.09
N VAL A 21 15.38 -9.11 -1.98
CA VAL A 21 16.86 -9.22 -2.02
C VAL A 21 17.40 -10.07 -0.86
N LYS A 22 16.89 -9.86 0.37
CA LYS A 22 17.29 -10.67 1.53
C LYS A 22 16.97 -12.16 1.36
N SER A 23 15.90 -12.47 0.61
CA SER A 23 15.51 -13.84 0.25
C SER A 23 16.32 -14.41 -0.94
N GLY A 24 17.34 -13.71 -1.44
CA GLY A 24 18.23 -14.19 -2.50
C GLY A 24 17.72 -13.95 -3.92
N HIS A 25 16.71 -13.13 -4.12
CA HIS A 25 16.20 -12.79 -5.44
C HIS A 25 16.95 -11.60 -6.05
N GLN A 26 16.96 -11.51 -7.39
CA GLN A 26 17.43 -10.33 -8.10
C GLN A 26 16.27 -9.34 -8.26
N VAL A 27 16.49 -8.09 -7.88
CA VAL A 27 15.45 -7.06 -7.88
C VAL A 27 15.92 -5.84 -8.66
N ARG A 28 15.14 -5.48 -9.68
CA ARG A 28 15.20 -4.18 -10.35
C ARG A 28 14.11 -3.29 -9.77
N GLY A 29 14.46 -2.05 -9.44
CA GLY A 29 13.52 -1.05 -8.92
C GLY A 29 13.33 0.08 -9.91
N LEU A 30 12.08 0.49 -10.17
CA LEU A 30 11.73 1.68 -10.94
C LEU A 30 10.90 2.63 -10.08
N ASP A 31 11.28 3.91 -10.02
CA ASP A 31 10.54 4.96 -9.31
C ASP A 31 10.87 6.32 -9.91
N ASP A 32 9.90 7.22 -10.01
CA ASP A 32 10.10 8.59 -10.51
C ASP A 32 10.62 9.54 -9.43
N LEU A 33 10.59 9.10 -8.16
CA LEU A 33 10.95 9.86 -6.96
C LEU A 33 10.02 11.04 -6.67
N SER A 34 8.78 11.00 -7.16
CA SER A 34 7.78 12.03 -6.82
C SER A 34 7.44 12.04 -5.32
N THR A 35 7.48 10.86 -4.67
CA THR A 35 7.29 10.70 -3.22
C THR A 35 8.25 9.67 -2.61
N GLY A 36 8.97 8.92 -3.43
CA GLY A 36 9.91 7.88 -3.03
C GLY A 36 11.26 8.45 -2.57
N ASP A 37 11.95 7.67 -1.73
CA ASP A 37 13.30 7.96 -1.25
C ASP A 37 14.21 6.77 -1.55
N PRO A 38 15.14 6.89 -2.52
CA PRO A 38 16.02 5.80 -2.90
C PRO A 38 17.01 5.39 -1.79
N ALA A 39 17.23 6.24 -0.79
CA ALA A 39 18.08 5.89 0.37
C ALA A 39 17.49 4.74 1.22
N ARG A 40 16.22 4.41 1.03
CA ARG A 40 15.56 3.26 1.68
C ARG A 40 15.89 1.92 1.04
N LEU A 41 16.41 1.94 -0.18
CA LEU A 41 16.71 0.71 -0.91
C LEU A 41 18.07 0.15 -0.49
N SER A 42 18.12 -1.17 -0.34
CA SER A 42 19.39 -1.89 -0.23
C SER A 42 20.24 -1.63 -1.48
N SER A 43 21.55 -1.54 -1.31
CA SER A 43 22.50 -1.42 -2.42
C SER A 43 22.47 -2.60 -3.41
N ALA A 44 21.86 -3.72 -3.03
CA ALA A 44 21.67 -4.87 -3.89
C ALA A 44 20.43 -4.75 -4.82
N VAL A 45 19.58 -3.74 -4.63
CA VAL A 45 18.50 -3.43 -5.57
C VAL A 45 19.06 -2.62 -6.73
N LEU A 46 18.90 -3.10 -7.96
CA LEU A 46 19.31 -2.38 -9.16
C LEU A 46 18.29 -1.28 -9.47
N PHE A 47 18.51 -0.11 -8.87
CA PHE A 47 17.57 1.01 -8.94
C PHE A 47 17.73 1.84 -10.21
N THR A 48 16.61 2.15 -10.85
CA THR A 48 16.51 3.06 -12.00
C THR A 48 15.47 4.15 -11.71
N ARG A 49 15.87 5.40 -11.81
CA ARG A 49 14.93 6.52 -11.78
C ARG A 49 14.18 6.64 -13.10
N GLY A 50 12.84 6.65 -13.06
CA GLY A 50 12.02 6.83 -14.25
C GLY A 50 10.53 6.70 -14.00
N ASP A 51 9.76 7.21 -14.98
CA ASP A 51 8.31 7.14 -14.98
C ASP A 51 7.84 5.76 -15.49
N VAL A 52 6.81 5.22 -14.86
CA VAL A 52 6.15 3.96 -15.27
C VAL A 52 5.42 4.09 -16.64
N GLN A 53 5.26 5.29 -17.16
CA GLN A 53 4.73 5.56 -18.51
C GLN A 53 5.82 5.52 -19.60
N ASP A 54 7.12 5.51 -19.25
CA ASP A 54 8.25 5.45 -20.18
C ASP A 54 8.40 4.02 -20.72
N ARG A 55 7.70 3.72 -21.80
CA ARG A 55 7.68 2.39 -22.42
C ARG A 55 9.07 1.89 -22.87
N PRO A 56 9.94 2.68 -23.51
CA PRO A 56 11.30 2.25 -23.82
C PRO A 56 12.10 1.83 -22.59
N LYS A 57 11.97 2.56 -21.49
CA LYS A 57 12.62 2.21 -20.21
C LYS A 57 12.04 0.94 -19.63
N LEU A 58 10.71 0.79 -19.58
CA LEU A 58 10.05 -0.42 -19.15
C LEU A 58 10.50 -1.63 -19.95
N TRP A 59 10.56 -1.51 -21.28
CA TRP A 59 11.01 -2.57 -22.16
C TRP A 59 12.42 -3.06 -21.79
N THR A 60 13.34 -2.13 -21.51
CA THR A 60 14.70 -2.45 -21.07
C THR A 60 14.73 -3.13 -19.69
N LEU A 61 13.93 -2.64 -18.74
CA LEU A 61 13.91 -3.16 -17.36
C LEU A 61 13.24 -4.52 -17.25
N LEU A 62 12.35 -4.87 -18.18
CA LEU A 62 11.60 -6.12 -18.17
C LEU A 62 12.36 -7.31 -18.77
N GLN A 63 13.55 -7.09 -19.39
CA GLN A 63 14.35 -8.19 -19.92
C GLN A 63 14.71 -9.18 -18.82
N ASP A 64 14.48 -10.47 -19.04
CA ASP A 64 14.75 -11.56 -18.09
C ASP A 64 14.01 -11.45 -16.74
N VAL A 65 12.90 -10.71 -16.68
CA VAL A 65 12.05 -10.60 -15.48
C VAL A 65 11.03 -11.73 -15.46
N ASP A 66 10.97 -12.44 -14.33
CA ASP A 66 10.01 -13.53 -14.10
C ASP A 66 8.64 -12.99 -13.67
N CYS A 67 8.63 -11.99 -12.78
CA CYS A 67 7.41 -11.42 -12.22
C CYS A 67 7.58 -9.92 -11.93
N VAL A 68 6.52 -9.15 -12.17
CA VAL A 68 6.45 -7.71 -11.85
C VAL A 68 5.59 -7.49 -10.62
N TYR A 69 6.10 -6.69 -9.67
CA TYR A 69 5.28 -6.06 -8.64
C TYR A 69 4.97 -4.62 -9.04
N HIS A 70 3.71 -4.34 -9.28
CA HIS A 70 3.28 -3.00 -9.70
C HIS A 70 2.70 -2.21 -8.54
N LEU A 71 3.56 -1.36 -7.93
CA LEU A 71 3.21 -0.48 -6.81
C LEU A 71 3.22 1.00 -7.20
N ALA A 72 3.80 1.38 -8.34
CA ALA A 72 3.83 2.77 -8.79
C ALA A 72 2.42 3.35 -8.87
N ALA A 73 2.13 4.36 -8.06
CA ALA A 73 0.82 5.01 -7.99
C ALA A 73 0.90 6.32 -7.20
N ARG A 74 -0.01 7.26 -7.49
CA ARG A 74 -0.39 8.32 -6.57
C ARG A 74 -1.43 7.77 -5.58
N VAL A 75 -1.27 8.02 -4.27
CA VAL A 75 -2.00 7.27 -3.23
C VAL A 75 -2.85 8.11 -2.27
N SER A 76 -2.72 9.45 -2.27
CA SER A 76 -3.50 10.32 -1.38
C SER A 76 -4.95 10.46 -1.85
N VAL A 77 -5.89 10.04 -1.02
CA VAL A 77 -7.34 10.17 -1.31
C VAL A 77 -7.72 11.65 -1.45
N GLN A 78 -7.29 12.49 -0.51
CA GLN A 78 -7.61 13.91 -0.50
C GLN A 78 -7.00 14.65 -1.69
N GLU A 79 -5.73 14.38 -2.00
CA GLU A 79 -5.06 14.97 -3.15
C GLU A 79 -5.73 14.55 -4.47
N SER A 80 -6.28 13.34 -4.55
CA SER A 80 -6.96 12.85 -5.75
C SER A 80 -8.22 13.67 -6.12
N VAL A 81 -8.87 14.27 -5.13
CA VAL A 81 -10.02 15.15 -5.35
C VAL A 81 -9.58 16.45 -6.02
N LEU A 82 -8.39 16.94 -5.69
CA LEU A 82 -7.83 18.17 -6.25
C LEU A 82 -7.21 17.93 -7.65
N TYR A 83 -6.60 16.77 -7.86
CA TYR A 83 -5.83 16.46 -9.07
C TYR A 83 -6.25 15.11 -9.70
N PRO A 84 -7.54 14.92 -10.05
CA PRO A 84 -8.03 13.61 -10.53
C PRO A 84 -7.41 13.16 -11.85
N ARG A 85 -7.03 14.12 -12.71
CA ARG A 85 -6.38 13.84 -13.99
C ARG A 85 -5.01 13.17 -13.81
N GLU A 86 -4.19 13.69 -12.91
CA GLU A 86 -2.86 13.16 -12.60
C GLU A 86 -2.95 11.75 -11.99
N TYR A 87 -3.97 11.51 -11.16
CA TYR A 87 -4.24 10.19 -10.61
C TYR A 87 -4.62 9.19 -11.69
N ASN A 88 -5.48 9.58 -12.63
CA ASN A 88 -5.82 8.73 -13.77
C ASN A 88 -4.61 8.47 -14.68
N GLN A 89 -3.82 9.50 -14.94
CA GLN A 89 -2.64 9.39 -15.80
C GLN A 89 -1.61 8.42 -15.24
N VAL A 90 -1.26 8.53 -13.95
CA VAL A 90 -0.26 7.67 -13.32
C VAL A 90 -0.85 6.28 -13.04
N ASN A 91 -2.00 6.21 -12.34
CA ASN A 91 -2.51 4.94 -11.83
C ASN A 91 -3.12 4.05 -12.92
N VAL A 92 -3.78 4.65 -13.92
CA VAL A 92 -4.38 3.90 -15.03
C VAL A 92 -3.44 3.88 -16.23
N GLY A 93 -3.00 5.04 -16.71
CA GLY A 93 -2.11 5.15 -17.88
C GLY A 93 -0.78 4.41 -17.66
N GLY A 94 -0.15 4.59 -16.50
CA GLY A 94 1.08 3.88 -16.12
C GLY A 94 0.88 2.36 -16.06
N THR A 95 -0.26 1.89 -15.51
CA THR A 95 -0.60 0.47 -15.48
C THR A 95 -0.75 -0.11 -16.90
N VAL A 96 -1.45 0.60 -17.79
CA VAL A 96 -1.61 0.15 -19.19
C VAL A 96 -0.26 0.10 -19.89
N SER A 97 0.58 1.14 -19.73
CA SER A 97 1.94 1.19 -20.33
C SER A 97 2.80 0.01 -19.86
N LEU A 98 2.74 -0.34 -18.57
CA LEU A 98 3.44 -1.49 -18.03
C LEU A 98 2.94 -2.80 -18.63
N MET A 99 1.62 -3.02 -18.69
CA MET A 99 1.04 -4.24 -19.25
C MET A 99 1.37 -4.41 -20.75
N GLU A 100 1.40 -3.32 -21.52
CA GLU A 100 1.84 -3.34 -22.92
C GLU A 100 3.31 -3.76 -23.03
N ALA A 101 4.20 -3.16 -22.22
CA ALA A 101 5.61 -3.51 -22.23
C ALA A 101 5.86 -4.96 -21.79
N MET A 102 5.11 -5.46 -20.79
CA MET A 102 5.17 -6.86 -20.37
C MET A 102 4.76 -7.83 -21.49
N ARG A 103 3.71 -7.49 -22.26
CA ARG A 103 3.31 -8.27 -23.44
C ARG A 103 4.45 -8.32 -24.46
N ASP A 104 5.02 -7.16 -24.79
CA ASP A 104 6.03 -7.03 -25.84
C ASP A 104 7.33 -7.77 -25.50
N VAL A 105 7.71 -7.81 -24.21
CA VAL A 105 8.88 -8.55 -23.71
C VAL A 105 8.57 -10.02 -23.42
N GLY A 106 7.32 -10.34 -23.11
CA GLY A 106 6.88 -11.71 -22.81
C GLY A 106 6.94 -12.07 -21.32
N VAL A 107 6.94 -11.10 -20.40
CA VAL A 107 6.84 -11.35 -18.95
C VAL A 107 5.49 -11.98 -18.62
N LYS A 108 5.50 -13.01 -17.77
CA LYS A 108 4.35 -13.91 -17.60
C LYS A 108 3.48 -13.62 -16.38
N ARG A 109 3.96 -12.89 -15.38
CA ARG A 109 3.19 -12.66 -14.14
C ARG A 109 3.33 -11.22 -13.65
N VAL A 110 2.20 -10.66 -13.17
CA VAL A 110 2.15 -9.38 -12.46
C VAL A 110 1.37 -9.54 -11.15
N VAL A 111 1.93 -9.01 -10.07
CA VAL A 111 1.24 -8.76 -8.81
C VAL A 111 0.93 -7.26 -8.76
N PHE A 112 -0.34 -6.93 -8.94
CA PHE A 112 -0.82 -5.54 -8.92
C PHE A 112 -1.29 -5.15 -7.52
N ILE A 113 -0.75 -4.05 -7.00
CA ILE A 113 -1.14 -3.56 -5.68
C ILE A 113 -2.27 -2.55 -5.83
N SER A 114 -3.47 -3.01 -5.50
CA SER A 114 -4.68 -2.22 -5.39
C SER A 114 -4.90 -1.74 -3.94
N SER A 115 -6.11 -1.35 -3.61
CA SER A 115 -6.43 -0.78 -2.30
C SER A 115 -7.82 -1.22 -1.82
N GLY A 116 -7.99 -1.44 -0.52
CA GLY A 116 -9.31 -1.59 0.09
C GLY A 116 -10.25 -0.40 -0.13
N ALA A 117 -9.70 0.78 -0.48
CA ALA A 117 -10.51 1.97 -0.80
C ALA A 117 -11.47 1.76 -1.99
N VAL A 118 -11.22 0.79 -2.87
CA VAL A 118 -12.09 0.47 -4.00
C VAL A 118 -13.48 0.01 -3.56
N TYR A 119 -13.60 -0.56 -2.36
CA TYR A 119 -14.88 -1.02 -1.84
C TYR A 119 -15.84 0.12 -1.51
N GLY A 120 -15.32 1.29 -1.11
CA GLY A 120 -16.17 2.37 -0.61
C GLY A 120 -16.93 1.97 0.65
N GLU A 121 -18.14 2.51 0.84
CA GLU A 121 -19.01 2.17 1.97
C GLU A 121 -19.68 0.81 1.73
N GLN A 122 -19.51 -0.11 2.68
CA GLN A 122 -20.09 -1.46 2.64
C GLN A 122 -20.84 -1.75 3.94
N LYS A 123 -22.07 -2.29 3.83
CA LYS A 123 -22.88 -2.64 5.00
C LYS A 123 -22.29 -3.80 5.78
N ASP A 124 -21.85 -4.82 5.07
CA ASP A 124 -21.34 -6.06 5.65
C ASP A 124 -19.84 -5.93 5.91
N GLN A 125 -19.43 -6.21 7.13
CA GLN A 125 -18.03 -6.24 7.57
C GLN A 125 -17.76 -7.56 8.32
N PRO A 126 -16.58 -8.14 8.15
CA PRO A 126 -15.49 -7.74 7.24
C PRO A 126 -15.85 -7.88 5.75
N VAL A 127 -15.25 -7.04 4.91
CA VAL A 127 -15.52 -7.00 3.46
C VAL A 127 -14.77 -8.10 2.74
N SER A 128 -15.51 -8.98 2.05
CA SER A 128 -14.93 -10.01 1.18
C SER A 128 -14.71 -9.49 -0.24
N GLU A 129 -13.89 -10.19 -1.01
CA GLU A 129 -13.58 -9.87 -2.41
C GLU A 129 -14.81 -10.00 -3.35
N ARG A 130 -15.89 -10.62 -2.86
CA ARG A 130 -17.19 -10.74 -3.57
C ARG A 130 -18.03 -9.47 -3.48
N ALA A 131 -17.71 -8.57 -2.55
CA ALA A 131 -18.42 -7.30 -2.42
C ALA A 131 -18.24 -6.46 -3.69
N ILE A 132 -19.33 -5.86 -4.15
CA ILE A 132 -19.31 -4.99 -5.33
C ILE A 132 -18.59 -3.69 -4.94
N PRO A 133 -17.49 -3.33 -5.65
CA PRO A 133 -16.79 -2.08 -5.39
C PRO A 133 -17.66 -0.86 -5.66
N ILE A 134 -17.68 0.10 -4.72
CA ILE A 134 -18.39 1.38 -4.81
C ILE A 134 -17.40 2.49 -4.47
N PRO A 135 -16.41 2.79 -5.37
CA PRO A 135 -15.33 3.73 -5.07
C PRO A 135 -15.88 5.13 -4.77
N ALA A 136 -15.44 5.70 -3.64
CA ALA A 136 -15.93 7.01 -3.15
C ALA A 136 -14.90 8.15 -3.35
N SER A 137 -13.86 7.95 -4.15
CA SER A 137 -12.85 8.97 -4.45
C SER A 137 -12.19 8.73 -5.82
N PRO A 138 -11.63 9.77 -6.47
CA PRO A 138 -10.89 9.61 -7.72
C PRO A 138 -9.70 8.64 -7.59
N TYR A 139 -9.02 8.59 -6.44
CA TYR A 139 -8.02 7.57 -6.16
C TYR A 139 -8.62 6.17 -6.24
N ALA A 140 -9.71 5.90 -5.54
CA ALA A 140 -10.34 4.59 -5.54
C ALA A 140 -10.84 4.20 -6.94
N VAL A 141 -11.43 5.14 -7.69
CA VAL A 141 -11.82 4.94 -9.09
C VAL A 141 -10.62 4.56 -9.95
N SER A 142 -9.50 5.28 -9.83
CA SER A 142 -8.29 4.99 -10.62
C SER A 142 -7.70 3.61 -10.30
N LYS A 143 -7.71 3.19 -9.04
CA LYS A 143 -7.24 1.84 -8.65
C LYS A 143 -8.17 0.75 -9.18
N LEU A 144 -9.49 0.93 -9.06
CA LEU A 144 -10.47 -0.03 -9.60
C LEU A 144 -10.38 -0.13 -11.13
N SER A 145 -10.24 1.00 -11.83
CA SER A 145 -10.04 1.01 -13.28
C SER A 145 -8.77 0.26 -13.68
N ALA A 146 -7.67 0.45 -12.94
CA ALA A 146 -6.43 -0.26 -13.17
C ALA A 146 -6.58 -1.78 -12.92
N GLU A 147 -7.34 -2.22 -11.89
CA GLU A 147 -7.69 -3.64 -11.68
C GLU A 147 -8.34 -4.26 -12.93
N TYR A 148 -9.35 -3.57 -13.50
CA TYR A 148 -10.03 -4.04 -14.71
C TYR A 148 -9.08 -4.13 -15.91
N TYR A 149 -8.20 -3.15 -16.11
CA TYR A 149 -7.19 -3.20 -17.16
C TYR A 149 -6.24 -4.38 -16.98
N VAL A 150 -5.68 -4.55 -15.78
CA VAL A 150 -4.74 -5.65 -15.47
C VAL A 150 -5.38 -6.99 -15.75
N GLN A 151 -6.60 -7.23 -15.24
CA GLN A 151 -7.28 -8.52 -15.42
C GLN A 151 -7.68 -8.77 -16.87
N THR A 152 -8.25 -7.78 -17.55
CA THR A 152 -8.68 -7.91 -18.94
C THR A 152 -7.50 -8.11 -19.88
N ILE A 153 -6.46 -7.29 -19.75
CA ILE A 153 -5.23 -7.40 -20.54
C ILE A 153 -4.52 -8.72 -20.26
N GLY A 154 -4.43 -9.11 -18.97
CA GLY A 154 -3.84 -10.39 -18.56
C GLY A 154 -4.54 -11.59 -19.22
N MET A 155 -5.87 -11.58 -19.23
CA MET A 155 -6.66 -12.62 -19.88
C MET A 155 -6.38 -12.67 -21.40
N LEU A 156 -6.39 -11.52 -22.07
CA LEU A 156 -6.21 -11.43 -23.53
C LEU A 156 -4.79 -11.80 -23.98
N TRP A 157 -3.78 -11.42 -23.20
CA TRP A 157 -2.37 -11.61 -23.58
C TRP A 157 -1.68 -12.74 -22.83
N LYS A 158 -2.45 -13.54 -22.06
CA LYS A 158 -1.95 -14.69 -21.29
C LYS A 158 -0.83 -14.31 -20.31
N ILE A 159 -1.01 -13.18 -19.62
CA ILE A 159 -0.21 -12.77 -18.49
C ILE A 159 -0.98 -13.13 -17.21
N GLU A 160 -0.39 -13.91 -16.33
CA GLU A 160 -0.97 -14.22 -15.03
C GLU A 160 -1.06 -12.96 -14.17
N THR A 161 -2.23 -12.72 -13.60
CA THR A 161 -2.50 -11.50 -12.83
C THR A 161 -2.98 -11.82 -11.43
N VAL A 162 -2.34 -11.22 -10.45
CA VAL A 162 -2.79 -11.26 -9.04
C VAL A 162 -3.04 -9.83 -8.59
N VAL A 163 -4.23 -9.54 -8.10
CA VAL A 163 -4.59 -8.24 -7.56
C VAL A 163 -4.65 -8.33 -6.04
N LEU A 164 -3.86 -7.53 -5.36
CA LEU A 164 -3.88 -7.45 -3.90
C LEU A 164 -4.55 -6.12 -3.48
N ARG A 165 -5.72 -6.21 -2.84
CA ARG A 165 -6.39 -5.05 -2.23
C ARG A 165 -5.83 -4.86 -0.83
N VAL A 166 -4.82 -4.00 -0.72
CA VAL A 166 -4.16 -3.69 0.56
C VAL A 166 -5.00 -2.69 1.34
N PHE A 167 -5.25 -3.01 2.62
CA PHE A 167 -5.96 -2.13 3.54
C PHE A 167 -5.01 -1.08 4.13
N ASN A 168 -5.30 -0.48 5.28
CA ASN A 168 -4.53 0.65 5.79
C ASN A 168 -3.14 0.24 6.29
N ALA A 169 -2.20 0.06 5.36
CA ALA A 169 -0.81 -0.25 5.69
C ALA A 169 -0.14 0.88 6.49
N TYR A 170 0.62 0.51 7.53
CA TYR A 170 1.40 1.45 8.34
C TYR A 170 2.73 0.81 8.76
N GLY A 171 3.69 1.64 9.17
CA GLY A 171 4.99 1.16 9.63
C GLY A 171 6.11 2.17 9.43
N PRO A 172 7.36 1.79 9.75
CA PRO A 172 8.52 2.65 9.60
C PRO A 172 8.71 3.05 8.13
N GLY A 173 9.08 4.30 7.92
CA GLY A 173 9.27 4.82 6.57
C GLY A 173 7.99 5.25 5.85
N GLN A 174 6.81 5.15 6.46
CA GLN A 174 5.58 5.67 5.84
C GLN A 174 5.72 7.18 5.57
N PRO A 175 5.32 7.69 4.37
CA PRO A 175 5.41 9.12 4.06
C PRO A 175 4.69 10.00 5.08
N LEU A 176 5.30 11.16 5.37
CA LEU A 176 4.78 12.19 6.28
C LEU A 176 4.72 13.53 5.58
N PRO A 177 3.90 13.70 4.53
CA PRO A 177 3.72 14.99 3.89
C PRO A 177 3.13 16.03 4.88
N ALA A 178 3.37 17.32 4.62
CA ALA A 178 2.85 18.39 5.46
C ALA A 178 1.31 18.42 5.48
N ALA A 179 0.67 18.13 4.32
CA ALA A 179 -0.76 17.99 4.18
C ALA A 179 -1.13 16.52 3.93
N HIS A 180 -2.30 16.11 4.43
CA HIS A 180 -2.89 14.80 4.14
C HIS A 180 -2.03 13.58 4.51
N ALA A 181 -1.21 13.69 5.56
CA ALA A 181 -0.43 12.57 6.07
C ALA A 181 -1.34 11.41 6.54
N PRO A 182 -0.95 10.13 6.29
CA PRO A 182 -1.67 8.98 6.83
C PRO A 182 -1.85 9.07 8.35
N VAL A 183 -3.01 8.64 8.84
CA VAL A 183 -3.43 8.89 10.23
C VAL A 183 -2.46 8.32 11.27
N VAL A 184 -1.92 7.12 11.06
CA VAL A 184 -0.97 6.50 12.01
C VAL A 184 0.30 7.35 12.11
N ALA A 185 0.92 7.66 10.98
CA ALA A 185 2.14 8.46 10.92
C ALA A 185 1.91 9.90 11.44
N ARG A 186 0.74 10.49 11.13
CA ARG A 186 0.34 11.81 11.64
C ARG A 186 0.22 11.81 13.17
N PHE A 187 -0.49 10.84 13.74
CA PHE A 187 -0.67 10.74 15.18
C PHE A 187 0.64 10.44 15.91
N LEU A 188 1.49 9.57 15.37
CA LEU A 188 2.82 9.33 15.93
C LEU A 188 3.65 10.61 15.95
N ARG A 189 3.68 11.39 14.86
CA ARG A 189 4.38 12.68 14.80
C ARG A 189 3.82 13.67 15.80
N GLN A 190 2.49 13.75 15.94
CA GLN A 190 1.85 14.64 16.90
C GLN A 190 2.21 14.26 18.35
N ALA A 191 2.10 12.97 18.69
CA ALA A 191 2.42 12.49 20.04
C ALA A 191 3.89 12.66 20.39
N THR A 192 4.82 12.35 19.49
CA THR A 192 6.27 12.49 19.76
C THR A 192 6.76 13.93 19.74
N GLY A 193 5.99 14.84 19.14
CA GLY A 193 6.25 16.29 19.14
C GLY A 193 5.51 17.07 20.23
N ASP A 194 5.00 16.40 21.28
CA ASP A 194 4.21 16.98 22.38
C ASP A 194 2.95 17.74 21.93
N GLY A 195 2.41 17.35 20.77
CA GLY A 195 1.19 17.92 20.22
C GLY A 195 -0.07 17.10 20.56
N SER A 196 -1.25 17.70 20.31
CA SER A 196 -2.53 17.01 20.44
C SER A 196 -2.85 16.18 19.21
N LEU A 197 -3.37 14.97 19.43
CA LEU A 197 -3.88 14.10 18.37
C LEU A 197 -5.27 14.58 17.97
N VAL A 198 -5.38 15.23 16.80
CA VAL A 198 -6.65 15.78 16.33
C VAL A 198 -7.52 14.68 15.73
N VAL A 199 -8.63 14.37 16.44
CA VAL A 199 -9.61 13.35 16.07
C VAL A 199 -10.90 14.04 15.59
N TYR A 200 -11.22 13.82 14.31
CA TYR A 200 -12.41 14.36 13.65
C TYR A 200 -13.64 13.47 13.91
N ASN A 201 -14.83 14.08 13.93
CA ASN A 201 -16.12 13.38 14.03
C ASN A 201 -16.16 12.34 15.16
N GLY A 202 -15.63 12.70 16.33
CA GLY A 202 -15.57 11.80 17.50
C GLY A 202 -14.69 10.56 17.34
N GLY A 203 -14.10 10.31 16.17
CA GLY A 203 -13.20 9.18 15.90
C GLY A 203 -13.87 7.82 15.83
N HIS A 204 -15.19 7.77 15.54
CA HIS A 204 -15.96 6.53 15.49
C HIS A 204 -15.70 5.72 14.20
N GLN A 205 -15.21 6.36 13.14
CA GLN A 205 -14.87 5.66 11.90
C GLN A 205 -13.78 4.61 12.17
N THR A 206 -13.94 3.43 11.56
CA THR A 206 -13.04 2.31 11.77
C THR A 206 -12.25 1.96 10.52
N ARG A 207 -11.05 1.41 10.73
CA ARG A 207 -10.18 0.92 9.66
C ARG A 207 -9.51 -0.37 10.11
N ASP A 208 -9.06 -1.12 9.12
CA ASP A 208 -8.16 -2.25 9.28
C ASP A 208 -6.72 -1.75 9.07
N TYR A 209 -5.98 -1.60 10.17
CA TYR A 209 -4.58 -1.18 10.14
C TYR A 209 -3.68 -2.40 10.10
N VAL A 210 -2.93 -2.56 9.03
CA VAL A 210 -2.03 -3.70 8.81
C VAL A 210 -0.57 -3.24 8.82
N TYR A 211 0.27 -3.95 9.58
CA TYR A 211 1.69 -3.63 9.68
C TYR A 211 2.43 -3.96 8.37
N VAL A 212 3.42 -3.15 8.00
CA VAL A 212 4.10 -3.23 6.71
C VAL A 212 4.73 -4.60 6.45
N ASP A 213 5.31 -5.25 7.47
CA ASP A 213 5.96 -6.54 7.31
C ASP A 213 4.93 -7.64 6.95
N ASP A 214 3.71 -7.61 7.52
CA ASP A 214 2.62 -8.51 7.12
C ASP A 214 2.19 -8.26 5.65
N VAL A 215 2.10 -7.00 5.23
CA VAL A 215 1.76 -6.66 3.84
C VAL A 215 2.80 -7.23 2.88
N VAL A 216 4.09 -7.06 3.21
CA VAL A 216 5.21 -7.57 2.41
C VAL A 216 5.19 -9.09 2.32
N GLU A 217 4.87 -9.80 3.42
CA GLU A 217 4.71 -11.26 3.41
C GLU A 217 3.61 -11.70 2.43
N GLY A 218 2.44 -11.04 2.50
CA GLY A 218 1.34 -11.31 1.56
C GLY A 218 1.71 -11.02 0.10
N MET A 219 2.45 -9.93 -0.16
CA MET A 219 2.96 -9.62 -1.50
C MET A 219 3.95 -10.69 -1.99
N ALA A 220 4.93 -11.06 -1.17
CA ALA A 220 5.94 -12.05 -1.53
C ALA A 220 5.30 -13.40 -1.87
N ALA A 221 4.35 -13.86 -1.04
CA ALA A 221 3.61 -15.10 -1.29
C ALA A 221 2.85 -15.07 -2.63
N ALA A 222 2.30 -13.94 -3.05
CA ALA A 222 1.51 -13.82 -4.27
C ALA A 222 2.31 -14.05 -5.57
N ALA A 223 3.64 -13.85 -5.56
CA ALA A 223 4.45 -14.08 -6.76
C ALA A 223 4.61 -15.56 -7.11
N GLU A 224 4.60 -16.44 -6.12
CA GLU A 224 4.91 -17.86 -6.31
C GLU A 224 3.70 -18.77 -6.07
N ALA A 225 2.65 -18.28 -5.41
CA ALA A 225 1.48 -19.07 -5.09
C ALA A 225 0.85 -19.70 -6.35
N PRO A 226 0.50 -20.98 -6.32
CA PRO A 226 -0.23 -21.62 -7.41
C PRO A 226 -1.72 -21.27 -7.38
N GLY A 227 -2.37 -21.24 -8.54
CA GLY A 227 -3.84 -21.07 -8.62
C GLY A 227 -4.35 -19.67 -8.30
N VAL A 228 -3.47 -18.66 -8.28
CA VAL A 228 -3.81 -17.26 -7.98
C VAL A 228 -4.05 -16.41 -9.24
N ASP A 229 -3.88 -16.98 -10.43
CA ASP A 229 -4.16 -16.24 -11.67
C ASP A 229 -5.59 -15.69 -11.69
N ARG A 230 -5.69 -14.40 -12.04
CA ARG A 230 -6.93 -13.62 -12.06
C ARG A 230 -7.66 -13.54 -10.72
N ARG A 231 -6.95 -13.75 -9.61
CA ARG A 231 -7.54 -13.58 -8.28
C ARG A 231 -7.36 -12.16 -7.78
N ILE A 232 -8.40 -11.69 -7.12
CA ILE A 232 -8.38 -10.51 -6.28
C ILE A 232 -8.33 -11.03 -4.84
N ILE A 233 -7.40 -10.52 -4.02
CA ILE A 233 -7.15 -11.02 -2.67
C ILE A 233 -6.97 -9.83 -1.73
N ASN A 234 -7.69 -9.81 -0.62
CA ASN A 234 -7.53 -8.80 0.41
C ASN A 234 -6.28 -9.04 1.25
N ILE A 235 -5.54 -7.98 1.53
CA ILE A 235 -4.40 -7.99 2.46
C ILE A 235 -4.65 -6.94 3.56
N GLY A 236 -4.85 -7.39 4.78
CA GLY A 236 -5.18 -6.59 5.96
C GLY A 236 -4.77 -7.31 7.23
N SER A 237 -5.12 -6.75 8.37
CA SER A 237 -4.99 -7.41 9.69
C SER A 237 -6.22 -8.28 10.03
N GLY A 238 -7.36 -8.00 9.39
CA GLY A 238 -8.66 -8.59 9.74
C GLY A 238 -9.23 -8.06 11.07
N ALA A 239 -8.65 -7.01 11.63
CA ALA A 239 -9.08 -6.38 12.88
C ALA A 239 -9.58 -4.96 12.66
N GLU A 240 -10.80 -4.70 13.06
CA GLU A 240 -11.43 -3.39 12.94
C GLU A 240 -11.04 -2.49 14.14
N THR A 241 -10.44 -1.33 13.87
CA THR A 241 -10.01 -0.40 14.90
C THR A 241 -10.53 1.00 14.62
N SER A 242 -11.18 1.65 15.62
CA SER A 242 -11.62 3.04 15.50
C SER A 242 -10.44 4.02 15.55
N VAL A 243 -10.60 5.18 14.90
CA VAL A 243 -9.58 6.25 14.95
C VAL A 243 -9.34 6.72 16.38
N LEU A 244 -10.37 6.73 17.22
CA LEU A 244 -10.25 7.05 18.65
C LEU A 244 -9.39 6.00 19.38
N ASN A 245 -9.65 4.70 19.16
CA ASN A 245 -8.84 3.63 19.77
C ASN A 245 -7.39 3.67 19.26
N LEU A 246 -7.16 3.96 17.98
CA LEU A 246 -5.81 4.18 17.44
C LEU A 246 -5.09 5.30 18.19
N ALA A 247 -5.76 6.45 18.41
CA ALA A 247 -5.18 7.58 19.15
C ALA A 247 -4.82 7.18 20.57
N ASP A 248 -5.71 6.48 21.30
CA ASP A 248 -5.46 5.97 22.64
C ASP A 248 -4.25 5.01 22.69
N GLN A 249 -4.15 4.10 21.72
CA GLN A 249 -3.01 3.17 21.65
C GLN A 249 -1.69 3.89 21.39
N ILE A 250 -1.68 4.91 20.53
CA ILE A 250 -0.48 5.71 20.25
C ILE A 250 -0.04 6.47 21.51
N ILE A 251 -0.96 7.10 22.26
CA ILE A 251 -0.64 7.79 23.51
C ILE A 251 -0.06 6.80 24.54
N ARG A 252 -0.65 5.61 24.67
CA ARG A 252 -0.11 4.57 25.57
C ARG A 252 1.30 4.14 25.17
N GLN A 253 1.55 4.00 23.86
CA GLN A 253 2.85 3.58 23.34
C GLN A 253 3.93 4.66 23.48
N THR A 254 3.59 5.90 23.18
CA THR A 254 4.54 7.04 23.23
C THR A 254 4.66 7.65 24.63
N LYS A 255 3.66 7.43 25.50
CA LYS A 255 3.46 8.09 26.80
C LYS A 255 3.31 9.62 26.71
N HIS A 256 2.92 10.12 25.56
CA HIS A 256 2.82 11.54 25.24
C HIS A 256 1.62 11.84 24.35
N GLY A 257 1.19 13.11 24.38
CA GLY A 257 0.06 13.62 23.63
C GLY A 257 -1.25 13.57 24.39
N GLU A 258 -2.22 14.28 23.89
CA GLU A 258 -3.61 14.29 24.35
C GLU A 258 -4.56 14.22 23.16
N ILE A 259 -5.79 13.76 23.35
CA ILE A 259 -6.78 13.71 22.28
C ILE A 259 -7.57 15.00 22.24
N LEU A 260 -7.48 15.70 21.10
CA LEU A 260 -8.32 16.86 20.81
C LEU A 260 -9.44 16.43 19.84
N LYS A 261 -10.66 16.35 20.35
CA LYS A 261 -11.84 16.04 19.52
C LYS A 261 -12.36 17.32 18.86
N THR A 262 -12.59 17.25 17.55
CA THR A 262 -13.18 18.36 16.78
C THR A 262 -14.50 17.93 16.17
N PRO A 263 -15.53 18.80 16.14
CA PRO A 263 -16.81 18.50 15.53
C PRO A 263 -16.78 18.56 13.99
N HIS A 264 -15.63 18.92 13.40
CA HIS A 264 -15.51 18.99 11.94
C HIS A 264 -15.74 17.59 11.34
N GLU A 265 -16.71 17.48 10.44
CA GLU A 265 -16.99 16.24 9.71
C GLU A 265 -15.99 16.09 8.56
N GLU A 266 -15.08 15.12 8.65
CA GLU A 266 -14.42 14.58 7.47
C GLU A 266 -15.37 13.55 6.84
N GLY A 267 -15.83 13.81 5.62
CA GLY A 267 -16.55 12.81 4.84
C GLY A 267 -15.69 11.59 4.56
N GLY A 268 -16.30 10.45 4.26
CA GLY A 268 -15.57 9.23 3.89
C GLY A 268 -16.29 7.98 4.36
N VAL A 269 -15.66 6.84 4.12
CA VAL A 269 -16.15 5.51 4.51
C VAL A 269 -16.21 5.38 6.03
N SER A 270 -17.34 4.93 6.56
CA SER A 270 -17.52 4.79 8.02
C SER A 270 -16.78 3.59 8.59
N ARG A 271 -16.85 2.44 7.90
CA ARG A 271 -16.25 1.18 8.34
C ARG A 271 -15.54 0.49 7.17
N LEU A 272 -14.34 -0.05 7.43
CA LEU A 272 -13.61 -0.84 6.43
C LEU A 272 -12.63 -1.81 7.09
N CYS A 273 -12.95 -3.11 7.03
CA CYS A 273 -12.16 -4.22 7.57
C CYS A 273 -12.09 -5.37 6.55
N ALA A 274 -10.93 -6.01 6.40
CA ALA A 274 -10.70 -7.07 5.43
C ALA A 274 -11.25 -8.42 5.91
N ASP A 275 -11.99 -9.13 5.07
CA ASP A 275 -12.10 -10.58 5.18
C ASP A 275 -10.82 -11.21 4.58
N LEU A 276 -10.11 -12.01 5.37
CA LEU A 276 -8.84 -12.63 5.02
C LEU A 276 -8.98 -14.12 4.61
N THR A 277 -10.21 -14.60 4.45
CA THR A 277 -10.45 -16.04 4.16
C THR A 277 -9.71 -16.47 2.91
N LEU A 278 -9.81 -15.70 1.83
CA LEU A 278 -9.16 -16.02 0.56
C LEU A 278 -7.62 -15.90 0.64
N ALA A 279 -7.11 -14.88 1.33
CA ALA A 279 -5.67 -14.72 1.55
C ALA A 279 -5.07 -15.91 2.33
N ARG A 280 -5.78 -16.41 3.36
CA ARG A 280 -5.37 -17.61 4.10
C ARG A 280 -5.35 -18.86 3.22
N GLN A 281 -6.38 -19.03 2.38
CA GLN A 281 -6.51 -20.20 1.53
C GLN A 281 -5.48 -20.25 0.41
N LEU A 282 -5.28 -19.13 -0.28
CA LEU A 282 -4.46 -19.08 -1.50
C LEU A 282 -2.99 -18.73 -1.25
N LEU A 283 -2.71 -17.89 -0.24
CA LEU A 283 -1.36 -17.40 0.04
C LEU A 283 -0.79 -17.96 1.35
N GLY A 284 -1.56 -18.69 2.15
CA GLY A 284 -1.17 -19.05 3.51
C GLY A 284 -1.04 -17.82 4.45
N TYR A 285 -1.52 -16.67 4.02
CA TYR A 285 -1.35 -15.38 4.68
C TYR A 285 -1.99 -15.35 6.08
N ARG A 286 -1.19 -15.00 7.07
CA ARG A 286 -1.65 -14.82 8.46
C ARG A 286 -0.92 -13.63 9.06
N PRO A 287 -1.58 -12.48 9.26
CA PRO A 287 -0.92 -11.33 9.87
C PRO A 287 -0.40 -11.70 11.26
N GLN A 288 0.87 -11.37 11.51
CA GLN A 288 1.59 -11.73 12.73
C GLN A 288 1.59 -10.60 13.76
N TYR A 289 1.43 -9.35 13.32
CA TYR A 289 1.59 -8.20 14.17
C TYR A 289 0.23 -7.63 14.60
N SER A 290 0.00 -7.57 15.91
CA SER A 290 -1.09 -6.77 16.47
C SER A 290 -0.83 -5.28 16.25
N LEU A 291 -1.88 -4.44 16.29
CA LEU A 291 -1.72 -2.98 16.16
C LEU A 291 -0.74 -2.43 17.20
N ALA A 292 -0.84 -2.88 18.45
CA ALA A 292 0.06 -2.44 19.52
C ALA A 292 1.52 -2.78 19.25
N GLU A 293 1.79 -3.98 18.76
CA GLU A 293 3.14 -4.43 18.40
C GLU A 293 3.69 -3.66 17.19
N GLY A 294 2.88 -3.51 16.13
CA GLY A 294 3.28 -2.75 14.95
C GLY A 294 3.55 -1.27 15.26
N LEU A 295 2.78 -0.64 16.17
CA LEU A 295 3.03 0.72 16.64
C LEU A 295 4.36 0.81 17.41
N ARG A 296 4.63 -0.14 18.30
CA ARG A 296 5.90 -0.23 19.04
C ARG A 296 7.08 -0.31 18.07
N LEU A 297 7.02 -1.26 17.13
CA LEU A 297 8.08 -1.44 16.12
C LEU A 297 8.22 -0.22 15.20
N THR A 298 7.12 0.47 14.90
CA THR A 298 7.18 1.71 14.10
C THR A 298 7.97 2.79 14.82
N VAL A 299 7.70 3.00 16.13
CA VAL A 299 8.45 3.98 16.94
C VAL A 299 9.92 3.59 17.07
N GLU A 300 10.21 2.30 17.31
CA GLU A 300 11.58 1.82 17.49
C GLU A 300 12.43 1.89 16.21
N ARG A 301 11.84 1.57 15.04
CA ARG A 301 12.56 1.44 13.76
C ARG A 301 12.57 2.72 12.93
N ASP A 302 11.74 3.71 13.25
CA ASP A 302 11.66 4.97 12.51
C ASP A 302 12.24 6.13 13.33
N PRO A 303 13.43 6.64 12.96
CA PRO A 303 14.08 7.73 13.69
C PRO A 303 13.23 9.00 13.84
N ARG A 304 12.27 9.22 12.93
CA ARG A 304 11.38 10.38 12.95
C ARG A 304 10.43 10.40 14.15
N PHE A 305 10.22 9.24 14.78
CA PHE A 305 9.36 9.07 15.95
C PHE A 305 10.13 8.79 17.24
N GLN A 306 11.46 8.69 17.15
CA GLN A 306 12.34 8.60 18.32
C GLN A 306 12.55 10.01 18.89
N ARG A 307 12.35 10.18 20.19
CA ARG A 307 12.73 11.43 20.83
C ARG A 307 14.24 11.52 20.92
N VAL A 308 14.79 12.60 20.42
CA VAL A 308 16.15 13.00 20.76
C VAL A 308 16.10 13.39 22.23
N ALA A 309 16.76 12.63 23.11
CA ALA A 309 16.96 13.06 24.49
C ALA A 309 17.64 14.43 24.42
N VAL A 310 16.92 15.50 24.79
CA VAL A 310 17.54 16.81 24.98
C VAL A 310 18.47 16.64 26.17
N PRO A 311 19.77 16.94 26.00
CA PRO A 311 20.78 16.81 27.08
C PRO A 311 20.49 17.70 28.24
#